data_6f591c213f83b20318b1d3bda026d19f
#
_entry.id   6f591c213f83b20318b1d3bda026d19f
#
_cell.length_a   1.000
_cell.length_b   1.000
_cell.length_c   1.000
_cell.angle_alpha   90.00
_cell.angle_beta   90.00
_cell.angle_gamma   90.00
#
_symmetry.space_group_name_H-M   'P 1'
#
loop_
_entity.id
_entity.type
_entity.pdbx_description
1 polymer ?
#
loop_
_entity_poly.entity_id
_entity_poly.type
_entity_poly.pdbx_seq_one_letter_code
_entity_poly.pdbx_strand_id
1 'polypeptide(L)'
;MNHSVRCQASPDDQQPQGNDVGPPALCGRLLVAEDSSAFRYLLASALRADGHDVVEVSNGVDLMDMLGGSLIPEWGAAPFDLVLSDVRMPGWSGIDALASLGHDFPLPPVVLMTAFGDDELHRRAKSAGAMAVLDKPIDVDDLRRFVIQLLRRKVH
;
A
#
# COMPACT_ATOMS: atom_id res chain seq x y z
N MET A 1 -16.86 1.40 -13.69
CA MET A 1 -15.83 1.46 -14.75
C MET A 1 -14.57 0.80 -14.21
N ASN A 2 -14.28 -0.38 -14.73
CA ASN A 2 -13.09 -1.13 -14.30
C ASN A 2 -11.86 -0.59 -15.01
N HIS A 3 -11.08 0.24 -14.32
CA HIS A 3 -9.73 0.53 -14.78
C HIS A 3 -8.81 -0.60 -14.33
N SER A 4 -8.75 -1.66 -15.16
CA SER A 4 -7.69 -2.66 -15.03
C SER A 4 -6.37 -1.98 -15.33
N VAL A 5 -5.57 -1.71 -14.31
CA VAL A 5 -4.18 -1.33 -14.51
C VAL A 5 -3.48 -2.55 -15.12
N ARG A 6 -3.22 -2.50 -16.41
CA ARG A 6 -2.37 -3.50 -17.07
C ARG A 6 -0.95 -3.23 -16.64
N CYS A 7 -0.35 -4.14 -15.88
CA CYS A 7 1.09 -4.18 -15.73
C CYS A 7 1.70 -4.39 -17.12
N GLN A 8 2.31 -3.36 -17.66
CA GLN A 8 3.07 -3.51 -18.89
C GLN A 8 4.42 -4.12 -18.55
N ALA A 9 4.66 -5.33 -19.03
CA ALA A 9 5.97 -5.93 -19.00
C ALA A 9 6.93 -5.13 -19.88
N SER A 10 8.14 -4.89 -19.37
CA SER A 10 9.19 -4.24 -20.15
C SER A 10 9.59 -5.11 -21.36
N PRO A 11 9.95 -4.52 -22.51
CA PRO A 11 10.11 -5.27 -23.78
C PRO A 11 11.33 -6.18 -23.88
N ASP A 12 12.12 -6.34 -22.82
CA ASP A 12 13.39 -7.10 -22.88
C ASP A 12 13.36 -8.51 -22.27
N ASP A 13 12.18 -9.00 -21.83
CA ASP A 13 12.07 -10.38 -21.36
C ASP A 13 11.82 -11.34 -22.54
N GLN A 14 12.90 -11.86 -23.09
CA GLN A 14 12.85 -13.00 -23.99
C GLN A 14 12.47 -14.25 -23.22
N GLN A 15 11.28 -14.77 -23.49
CA GLN A 15 10.66 -15.93 -22.87
C GLN A 15 11.45 -17.23 -23.03
N PRO A 16 11.51 -18.07 -22.00
CA PRO A 16 11.52 -19.51 -22.20
C PRO A 16 10.08 -20.00 -22.41
N GLN A 17 9.85 -20.68 -23.51
CA GLN A 17 8.58 -21.31 -23.87
C GLN A 17 8.28 -22.47 -22.92
N GLY A 18 7.37 -22.26 -22.00
CA GLY A 18 6.74 -23.30 -21.20
C GLY A 18 5.31 -22.86 -20.92
N ASN A 19 4.36 -23.66 -21.38
CA ASN A 19 2.91 -23.42 -21.28
C ASN A 19 2.39 -23.56 -19.84
N ASP A 20 2.97 -22.85 -18.89
CA ASP A 20 2.40 -22.74 -17.57
C ASP A 20 1.97 -21.27 -17.38
N VAL A 21 0.80 -20.97 -17.97
CA VAL A 21 0.14 -19.69 -17.73
C VAL A 21 -0.47 -19.76 -16.33
N GLY A 22 0.36 -19.45 -15.32
CA GLY A 22 -0.14 -19.18 -13.99
C GLY A 22 -1.21 -18.08 -14.04
N PRO A 23 -2.06 -17.96 -13.01
CA PRO A 23 -3.06 -16.90 -12.98
C PRO A 23 -2.37 -15.54 -13.19
N PRO A 24 -3.01 -14.61 -13.92
CA PRO A 24 -2.41 -13.32 -14.21
C PRO A 24 -1.93 -12.66 -12.92
N ALA A 25 -0.71 -12.13 -12.93
CA ALA A 25 -0.14 -11.46 -11.78
C ALA A 25 -1.09 -10.32 -11.35
N LEU A 26 -1.54 -10.35 -10.10
CA LEU A 26 -2.35 -9.28 -9.52
C LEU A 26 -1.45 -8.09 -9.22
N CYS A 27 -1.42 -7.13 -10.14
CA CYS A 27 -0.73 -5.88 -9.96
C CYS A 27 -1.66 -4.82 -9.40
N GLY A 28 -1.20 -4.10 -8.39
CA GLY A 28 -1.93 -2.99 -7.81
C GLY A 28 -1.09 -1.72 -7.79
N ARG A 29 -1.75 -0.59 -7.61
CA ARG A 29 -1.11 0.68 -7.32
C ARG A 29 -1.05 0.85 -5.80
N LEU A 30 0.15 0.89 -5.26
CA LEU A 30 0.41 0.88 -3.82
C LEU A 30 1.04 2.20 -3.38
N LEU A 31 0.61 2.71 -2.23
CA LEU A 31 1.23 3.85 -1.57
C LEU A 31 1.97 3.35 -0.33
N VAL A 32 3.26 3.60 -0.27
CA VAL A 32 4.13 3.22 0.86
C VAL A 32 4.61 4.48 1.57
N ALA A 33 4.21 4.64 2.82
CA ALA A 33 4.61 5.74 3.68
C ALA A 33 5.50 5.22 4.82
N GLU A 34 6.76 5.58 4.79
CA GLU A 34 7.78 5.13 5.75
C GLU A 34 8.89 6.17 5.83
N ASP A 35 9.22 6.65 7.03
CA ASP A 35 10.25 7.66 7.22
C ASP A 35 11.69 7.11 7.15
N SER A 36 11.89 5.83 7.50
CA SER A 36 13.17 5.16 7.29
C SER A 36 13.42 4.92 5.79
N SER A 37 14.39 5.61 5.22
CA SER A 37 14.73 5.47 3.79
C SER A 37 15.17 4.05 3.43
N ALA A 38 15.92 3.39 4.32
CA ALA A 38 16.40 2.02 4.09
C ALA A 38 15.23 1.02 4.07
N PHE A 39 14.32 1.10 5.03
CA PHE A 39 13.17 0.20 5.09
C PHE A 39 12.17 0.49 3.97
N ARG A 40 11.90 1.77 3.69
CA ARG A 40 11.06 2.18 2.56
C ARG A 40 11.59 1.65 1.23
N TYR A 41 12.90 1.78 0.98
CA TYR A 41 13.54 1.25 -0.22
C TYR A 41 13.39 -0.27 -0.33
N LEU A 42 13.61 -0.99 0.77
CA LEU A 42 13.47 -2.44 0.83
C LEU A 42 12.04 -2.88 0.47
N LEU A 43 11.04 -2.25 1.08
CA LEU A 43 9.62 -2.54 0.81
C LEU A 43 9.25 -2.23 -0.64
N ALA A 44 9.56 -1.03 -1.09
CA ALA A 44 9.20 -0.59 -2.43
C ALA A 44 9.86 -1.44 -3.51
N SER A 45 11.14 -1.80 -3.33
CA SER A 45 11.87 -2.65 -4.27
C SER A 45 11.24 -4.04 -4.36
N ALA A 46 10.89 -4.65 -3.24
CA ALA A 46 10.26 -5.96 -3.21
C ALA A 46 8.87 -5.96 -3.87
N LEU A 47 8.08 -4.94 -3.59
CA LEU A 47 6.74 -4.81 -4.17
C LEU A 47 6.79 -4.51 -5.67
N ARG A 48 7.74 -3.69 -6.13
CA ARG A 48 7.97 -3.45 -7.56
C ARG A 48 8.43 -4.71 -8.28
N ALA A 49 9.24 -5.54 -7.63
CA ALA A 49 9.66 -6.83 -8.18
C ALA A 49 8.47 -7.78 -8.42
N ASP A 50 7.41 -7.65 -7.63
CA ASP A 50 6.14 -8.38 -7.83
C ASP A 50 5.24 -7.76 -8.92
N GLY A 51 5.66 -6.66 -9.54
CA GLY A 51 4.95 -6.01 -10.63
C GLY A 51 4.01 -4.89 -10.20
N HIS A 52 4.00 -4.51 -8.91
CA HIS A 52 3.15 -3.41 -8.44
C HIS A 52 3.71 -2.04 -8.85
N ASP A 53 2.80 -1.09 -9.09
CA ASP A 53 3.12 0.33 -9.21
C ASP A 53 3.19 0.92 -7.79
N VAL A 54 4.37 1.34 -7.36
CA VAL A 54 4.61 1.79 -5.99
C VAL A 54 4.98 3.26 -5.96
N VAL A 55 4.20 4.03 -5.21
CA VAL A 55 4.50 5.42 -4.87
C VAL A 55 5.03 5.46 -3.44
N GLU A 56 6.14 6.15 -3.23
CA GLU A 56 6.81 6.27 -1.94
C GLU A 56 6.64 7.68 -1.38
N VAL A 57 6.32 7.77 -0.10
CA VAL A 57 6.37 9.00 0.68
C VAL A 57 7.07 8.77 2.02
N SER A 58 7.66 9.81 2.59
CA SER A 58 8.52 9.69 3.77
C SER A 58 7.97 10.35 5.03
N ASN A 59 6.80 10.94 4.94
CA ASN A 59 6.18 11.66 6.07
C ASN A 59 4.66 11.70 5.93
N GLY A 60 3.99 12.11 7.00
CA GLY A 60 2.53 12.13 7.05
C GLY A 60 1.89 13.22 6.21
N VAL A 61 2.57 14.33 5.95
CA VAL A 61 2.05 15.40 5.09
C VAL A 61 1.97 14.92 3.64
N ASP A 62 3.04 14.32 3.15
CA ASP A 62 3.07 13.75 1.79
C ASP A 62 2.09 12.58 1.64
N LEU A 63 1.92 11.78 2.69
CA LEU A 63 0.89 10.74 2.72
C LEU A 63 -0.51 11.34 2.52
N MET A 64 -0.83 12.40 3.28
CA MET A 64 -2.12 13.08 3.18
C MET A 64 -2.33 13.69 1.79
N ASP A 65 -1.32 14.33 1.24
CA ASP A 65 -1.40 14.96 -0.08
C ASP A 65 -1.61 13.94 -1.20
N MET A 66 -0.84 12.87 -1.18
CA MET A 66 -0.93 11.81 -2.20
C MET A 66 -2.25 11.06 -2.11
N LEU A 67 -2.64 10.66 -0.91
CA LEU A 67 -3.88 9.92 -0.70
C LEU A 67 -5.10 10.79 -0.96
N GLY A 68 -5.11 12.01 -0.44
CA GLY A 68 -6.20 12.97 -0.66
C GLY A 68 -6.38 13.30 -2.14
N GLY A 69 -5.29 13.55 -2.86
CA GLY A 69 -5.32 13.81 -4.30
C GLY A 69 -5.89 12.65 -5.11
N SER A 70 -5.60 11.40 -4.69
CA SER A 70 -6.12 10.21 -5.37
C SER A 70 -7.62 9.98 -5.15
N LEU A 71 -8.21 10.59 -4.13
CA LEU A 71 -9.62 10.47 -3.80
C LEU A 71 -10.51 11.49 -4.54
N ILE A 72 -9.90 12.47 -5.18
CA ILE A 72 -10.60 13.52 -5.92
C ILE A 72 -10.47 13.27 -7.42
N PRO A 73 -11.50 12.73 -8.07
CA PRO A 73 -11.42 12.35 -9.50
C PRO A 73 -11.05 13.51 -10.42
N GLU A 74 -11.47 14.72 -10.07
CA GLU A 74 -11.23 15.94 -10.88
C GLU A 74 -9.73 16.31 -10.94
N TRP A 75 -8.93 15.83 -10.01
CA TRP A 75 -7.47 16.09 -9.99
C TRP A 75 -6.69 15.13 -10.88
N GLY A 76 -7.36 14.11 -11.43
CA GLY A 76 -6.80 13.21 -12.43
C GLY A 76 -5.76 12.21 -11.90
N ALA A 77 -5.56 12.12 -10.60
CA ALA A 77 -4.68 11.14 -10.00
C ALA A 77 -5.35 9.76 -10.00
N ALA A 78 -4.59 8.71 -10.33
CA ALA A 78 -5.09 7.35 -10.27
C ALA A 78 -5.30 6.91 -8.81
N PRO A 79 -6.38 6.16 -8.48
CA PRO A 79 -6.61 5.69 -7.13
C PRO A 79 -5.59 4.63 -6.70
N PHE A 80 -5.31 4.55 -5.41
CA PHE A 80 -4.52 3.48 -4.82
C PHE A 80 -5.39 2.26 -4.51
N ASP A 81 -4.80 1.08 -4.67
CA ASP A 81 -5.44 -0.19 -4.33
C ASP A 81 -5.16 -0.62 -2.89
N LEU A 82 -4.06 -0.15 -2.34
CA LEU A 82 -3.61 -0.45 -0.98
C LEU A 82 -2.65 0.63 -0.48
N VAL A 83 -2.74 0.94 0.79
CA VAL A 83 -1.80 1.83 1.49
C VAL A 83 -1.07 1.04 2.57
N LEU A 84 0.25 1.11 2.56
CA LEU A 84 1.12 0.63 3.64
C LEU A 84 1.73 1.85 4.31
N SER A 85 1.46 2.07 5.58
CA SER A 85 1.94 3.25 6.29
C SER A 85 2.52 2.91 7.65
N ASP A 86 3.68 3.48 7.95
CA ASP A 86 4.16 3.54 9.33
C ASP A 86 3.18 4.37 10.18
N VAL A 87 3.01 3.98 11.43
CA VAL A 87 2.23 4.75 12.40
C VAL A 87 2.96 6.03 12.78
N ARG A 88 4.27 5.95 13.01
CA ARG A 88 5.08 7.08 13.49
C ARG A 88 5.90 7.67 12.37
N MET A 89 5.49 8.86 11.92
CA MET A 89 6.18 9.65 10.92
C MET A 89 6.18 11.13 11.31
N PRO A 90 7.12 11.93 10.80
CA PRO A 90 7.05 13.38 10.92
C PRO A 90 5.75 13.92 10.29
N GLY A 91 5.16 14.91 10.93
CA GLY A 91 3.88 15.50 10.52
C GLY A 91 2.70 14.71 11.08
N TRP A 92 1.85 14.18 10.22
CA TRP A 92 0.72 13.35 10.64
C TRP A 92 1.17 11.92 10.93
N SER A 93 0.65 11.32 12.00
CA SER A 93 0.78 9.87 12.18
C SER A 93 -0.10 9.12 11.17
N GLY A 94 0.25 7.86 10.87
CA GLY A 94 -0.58 7.05 9.98
C GLY A 94 -2.02 6.89 10.49
N ILE A 95 -2.21 6.78 11.80
CA ILE A 95 -3.56 6.68 12.41
C ILE A 95 -4.33 7.99 12.24
N ASP A 96 -3.71 9.14 12.51
CA ASP A 96 -4.36 10.44 12.40
C ASP A 96 -4.72 10.76 10.94
N ALA A 97 -3.85 10.44 10.00
CA ALA A 97 -4.11 10.58 8.58
C ALA A 97 -5.32 9.74 8.15
N LEU A 98 -5.35 8.49 8.56
CA LEU A 98 -6.45 7.56 8.27
C LEU A 98 -7.77 8.05 8.86
N ALA A 99 -7.79 8.46 10.11
CA ALA A 99 -8.98 8.95 10.79
C ALA A 99 -9.52 10.23 10.13
N SER A 100 -8.62 11.13 9.76
CA SER A 100 -8.98 12.41 9.13
C SER A 100 -9.60 12.20 7.75
N LEU A 101 -8.95 11.44 6.88
CA LEU A 101 -9.43 11.21 5.51
C LEU A 101 -10.63 10.24 5.46
N GLY A 102 -10.63 9.22 6.29
CA GLY A 102 -11.69 8.21 6.32
C GLY A 102 -13.04 8.73 6.78
N HIS A 103 -13.07 9.89 7.44
CA HIS A 103 -14.31 10.54 7.81
C HIS A 103 -15.07 11.09 6.60
N ASP A 104 -14.33 11.64 5.63
CA ASP A 104 -14.93 12.34 4.49
C ASP A 104 -14.95 11.51 3.19
N PHE A 105 -14.09 10.50 3.08
CA PHE A 105 -13.89 9.75 1.84
C PHE A 105 -13.82 8.24 2.08
N PRO A 106 -14.33 7.42 1.12
CA PRO A 106 -14.06 5.98 1.13
C PRO A 106 -12.58 5.73 0.80
N LEU A 107 -11.82 5.23 1.78
CA LEU A 107 -10.41 4.96 1.63
C LEU A 107 -10.16 3.58 1.00
N PRO A 108 -9.03 3.41 0.28
CA PRO A 108 -8.53 2.08 -0.02
C PRO A 108 -8.16 1.35 1.28
N PRO A 109 -7.97 0.03 1.25
CA PRO A 109 -7.45 -0.70 2.40
C PRO A 109 -6.15 -0.07 2.90
N VAL A 110 -6.05 0.17 4.20
CA VAL A 110 -4.85 0.73 4.85
C VAL A 110 -4.31 -0.29 5.84
N VAL A 111 -3.06 -0.66 5.66
CA VAL A 111 -2.29 -1.48 6.58
C VAL A 111 -1.27 -0.59 7.27
N LEU A 112 -1.33 -0.57 8.60
CA LEU A 112 -0.39 0.19 9.41
C LEU A 112 0.75 -0.71 9.89
N MET A 113 1.94 -0.13 9.99
CA MET A 113 3.14 -0.79 10.48
C MET A 113 3.66 -0.04 11.71
N THR A 114 4.05 -0.74 12.75
CA THR A 114 4.52 -0.11 13.98
C THR A 114 5.63 -0.89 14.66
N ALA A 115 6.61 -0.17 15.20
CA ALA A 115 7.66 -0.75 16.07
C ALA A 115 7.21 -0.91 17.53
N PHE A 116 6.12 -0.24 17.92
CA PHE A 116 5.65 -0.17 19.31
C PHE A 116 4.15 -0.40 19.38
N GLY A 117 3.68 -1.54 18.85
CA GLY A 117 2.28 -1.93 18.89
C GLY A 117 1.89 -2.50 20.24
N ASP A 118 1.09 -1.77 21.01
CA ASP A 118 0.38 -2.28 22.17
C ASP A 118 -1.11 -2.44 21.85
N ASP A 119 -1.88 -3.00 22.77
CA ASP A 119 -3.31 -3.23 22.57
C ASP A 119 -4.11 -1.94 22.36
N GLU A 120 -3.68 -0.85 22.98
CA GLU A 120 -4.29 0.47 22.80
C GLU A 120 -4.09 0.99 21.38
N LEU A 121 -2.87 0.90 20.85
CA LEU A 121 -2.57 1.32 19.49
C LEU A 121 -3.35 0.49 18.46
N HIS A 122 -3.41 -0.83 18.65
CA HIS A 122 -4.16 -1.73 17.78
C HIS A 122 -5.66 -1.38 17.77
N ARG A 123 -6.24 -1.07 18.93
CA ARG A 123 -7.65 -0.63 19.04
C ARG A 123 -7.89 0.71 18.34
N ARG A 124 -7.01 1.68 18.55
CA ARG A 124 -7.09 3.00 17.90
C ARG A 124 -7.00 2.89 16.38
N ALA A 125 -6.09 2.07 15.89
CA ALA A 125 -5.91 1.81 14.47
C ALA A 125 -7.16 1.20 13.85
N LYS A 126 -7.74 0.19 14.48
CA LYS A 126 -9.00 -0.42 14.03
C LYS A 126 -10.16 0.57 14.04
N SER A 127 -10.29 1.37 15.10
CA SER A 127 -11.34 2.40 15.21
C SER A 127 -11.18 3.48 14.13
N ALA A 128 -9.95 3.78 13.71
CA ALA A 128 -9.68 4.70 12.61
C ALA A 128 -9.96 4.08 11.23
N GLY A 129 -10.19 2.77 11.15
CA GLY A 129 -10.53 2.06 9.91
C GLY A 129 -9.38 1.32 9.26
N ALA A 130 -8.26 1.08 9.97
CA ALA A 130 -7.18 0.25 9.45
C ALA A 130 -7.65 -1.18 9.21
N MET A 131 -7.26 -1.75 8.09
CA MET A 131 -7.55 -3.14 7.77
C MET A 131 -6.72 -4.10 8.61
N ALA A 132 -5.47 -3.74 8.86
CA ALA A 132 -4.56 -4.51 9.69
C ALA A 132 -3.49 -3.61 10.30
N VAL A 133 -2.89 -4.08 11.39
CA VAL A 133 -1.70 -3.50 11.99
C VAL A 133 -0.63 -4.58 12.09
N LEU A 134 0.54 -4.31 11.52
CA LEU A 134 1.67 -5.20 11.52
C LEU A 134 2.74 -4.67 12.48
N ASP A 135 3.19 -5.52 13.39
CA ASP A 135 4.26 -5.18 14.31
C ASP A 135 5.63 -5.43 13.67
N LYS A 136 6.53 -4.43 13.77
CA LYS A 136 7.92 -4.57 13.34
C LYS A 136 8.71 -5.43 14.34
N PRO A 137 9.69 -6.23 13.92
CA PRO A 137 10.22 -6.37 12.56
C PRO A 137 9.28 -7.14 11.63
N ILE A 138 9.16 -6.66 10.41
CA ILE A 138 8.31 -7.26 9.37
C ILE A 138 9.19 -8.06 8.42
N ASP A 139 8.85 -9.33 8.22
CA ASP A 139 9.43 -10.12 7.15
C ASP A 139 8.87 -9.66 5.80
N VAL A 140 9.74 -9.27 4.88
CA VAL A 140 9.35 -8.70 3.60
C VAL A 140 8.61 -9.71 2.72
N ASP A 141 9.00 -10.97 2.76
CA ASP A 141 8.32 -12.03 1.99
C ASP A 141 6.92 -12.32 2.55
N ASP A 142 6.75 -12.29 3.87
CA ASP A 142 5.43 -12.39 4.49
C ASP A 142 4.54 -11.22 4.10
N LEU A 143 5.09 -10.00 4.08
CA LEU A 143 4.37 -8.81 3.65
C LEU A 143 3.95 -8.89 2.19
N ARG A 144 4.82 -9.35 1.31
CA ARG A 144 4.50 -9.56 -0.11
C ARG A 144 3.31 -10.51 -0.29
N ARG A 145 3.33 -11.64 0.41
CA ARG A 145 2.21 -12.61 0.40
C ARG A 145 0.92 -12.00 0.93
N PHE A 146 1.01 -11.22 1.99
CA PHE A 146 -0.13 -10.53 2.58
C PHE A 146 -0.75 -9.50 1.61
N VAL A 147 0.09 -8.71 0.94
CA VAL A 147 -0.36 -7.76 -0.09
C VAL A 147 -1.11 -8.46 -1.22
N ILE A 148 -0.58 -9.58 -1.72
CA ILE A 148 -1.24 -10.38 -2.77
C ILE A 148 -2.59 -10.87 -2.29
N GLN A 149 -2.70 -11.35 -1.06
CA GLN A 149 -3.97 -11.81 -0.50
C GLN A 149 -5.02 -10.69 -0.40
N LEU A 150 -4.59 -9.50 0.01
CA LEU A 150 -5.48 -8.34 0.10
C LEU A 150 -5.97 -7.88 -1.27
N LEU A 151 -5.10 -7.84 -2.25
CA LEU A 151 -5.47 -7.47 -3.62
C LEU A 151 -6.41 -8.49 -4.27
N ARG A 152 -6.25 -9.78 -3.97
CA ARG A 152 -7.16 -10.83 -4.43
C ARG A 152 -8.57 -10.68 -3.87
N ARG A 153 -8.72 -10.29 -2.62
CA ARG A 153 -10.04 -10.07 -1.99
C ARG A 153 -10.80 -8.92 -2.64
N LYS A 154 -10.11 -7.92 -3.18
CA LYS A 154 -10.71 -6.78 -3.83
C LYS A 154 -11.31 -7.10 -5.21
N VAL A 155 -10.88 -8.19 -5.84
CA VAL A 155 -11.34 -8.63 -7.17
C VAL A 155 -12.64 -9.44 -7.10
N HIS A 156 -13.04 -9.87 -5.92
CA HIS A 156 -14.30 -10.56 -5.66
C HIS A 156 -15.24 -9.62 -4.91
#